data_94706e7dfb6652b1879184861bfe5328
#
_entry.id   94706e7dfb6652b1879184861bfe5328
#
_cell.length_a   1.000
_cell.length_b   1.000
_cell.length_c   1.000
_cell.angle_alpha   90.00
_cell.angle_beta   90.00
_cell.angle_gamma   90.00
#
_symmetry.space_group_name_H-M   'P 1'
#
loop_
_entity.id
_entity.type
_entity.pdbx_description
1 polymer ?
#
loop_
_entity_poly.entity_id
_entity_poly.type
_entity_poly.pdbx_seq_one_letter_code
_entity_poly.pdbx_strand_id
1 'polypeptide(L)'
;MNVFDIIGPVMIGPSSSHTAGAVRLGRVANKLIDRREPERVEITLSGSFAQTYKGHGTDRALLAGIMGFHSYSPEIRDALEIARERGIGYAFLKGDIKGAHPNTALIRFFTRDGAEGSVLGASVGGGNILVNRINGMDVHFTGDSNTIIVMHHDKPGVIAAVTHVMHWEYADLNISSFYLSRESRGGNSIMTIEVDSLPPEELIAKIREIEHVTNAILVRKL
;
A
#
# COMPACT_ATOMS: atom_id res chain seq x y z
N MET A 1 -2.86 -12.66 -23.65
CA MET A 1 -3.92 -12.51 -22.63
C MET A 1 -4.21 -13.92 -22.12
N ASN A 2 -3.89 -14.19 -20.87
CA ASN A 2 -4.13 -15.51 -20.26
C ASN A 2 -5.61 -15.57 -19.84
N VAL A 3 -6.22 -16.78 -19.83
CA VAL A 3 -7.61 -16.95 -19.37
C VAL A 3 -7.81 -16.45 -17.92
N PHE A 4 -6.76 -16.53 -17.11
CA PHE A 4 -6.75 -16.00 -15.74
C PHE A 4 -6.76 -14.47 -15.65
N ASP A 5 -6.40 -13.75 -16.72
CA ASP A 5 -6.52 -12.28 -16.79
C ASP A 5 -7.99 -11.84 -16.95
N ILE A 6 -8.87 -12.78 -17.38
CA ILE A 6 -10.29 -12.55 -17.62
C ILE A 6 -11.12 -12.96 -16.39
N ILE A 7 -10.64 -13.93 -15.60
CA ILE A 7 -11.29 -14.36 -14.36
C ILE A 7 -10.91 -13.35 -13.28
N GLY A 8 -11.88 -12.56 -12.81
CA GLY A 8 -11.66 -11.61 -11.74
C GLY A 8 -11.20 -12.27 -10.42
N PRO A 9 -10.61 -11.51 -9.51
CA PRO A 9 -10.13 -12.04 -8.23
C PRO A 9 -11.28 -12.62 -7.41
N VAL A 10 -10.98 -13.62 -6.56
CA VAL A 10 -11.93 -14.09 -5.54
C VAL A 10 -12.19 -12.92 -4.58
N MET A 11 -13.45 -12.52 -4.44
CA MET A 11 -13.82 -11.35 -3.66
C MET A 11 -15.24 -11.44 -3.08
N ILE A 12 -15.45 -10.71 -1.99
CA ILE A 12 -16.77 -10.49 -1.40
C ILE A 12 -17.24 -9.08 -1.77
N GLY A 13 -17.97 -8.98 -2.88
CA GLY A 13 -18.52 -7.70 -3.34
C GLY A 13 -18.85 -7.71 -4.83
N PRO A 14 -19.58 -6.70 -5.32
CA PRO A 14 -20.15 -6.68 -6.67
C PRO A 14 -19.17 -6.21 -7.75
N SER A 15 -18.01 -5.65 -7.39
CA SER A 15 -17.10 -5.02 -8.35
C SER A 15 -15.63 -5.27 -8.01
N SER A 16 -14.86 -5.78 -8.96
CA SER A 16 -13.43 -6.00 -8.77
C SER A 16 -12.67 -4.72 -8.44
N SER A 17 -12.99 -3.60 -9.11
CA SER A 17 -12.35 -2.32 -8.84
C SER A 17 -12.76 -1.74 -7.49
N HIS A 18 -14.05 -1.76 -7.15
CA HIS A 18 -14.58 -1.14 -5.93
C HIS A 18 -14.43 -2.02 -4.69
N THR A 19 -14.19 -3.32 -4.85
CA THR A 19 -13.98 -4.24 -3.73
C THR A 19 -12.53 -4.72 -3.68
N ALA A 20 -12.10 -5.58 -4.61
CA ALA A 20 -10.78 -6.20 -4.52
C ALA A 20 -9.64 -5.17 -4.61
N GLY A 21 -9.71 -4.23 -5.56
CA GLY A 21 -8.72 -3.15 -5.68
C GLY A 21 -8.72 -2.22 -4.47
N ALA A 22 -9.90 -1.91 -3.91
CA ALA A 22 -10.01 -1.10 -2.69
C ALA A 22 -9.41 -1.82 -1.47
N VAL A 23 -9.69 -3.12 -1.27
CA VAL A 23 -9.05 -3.93 -0.21
C VAL A 23 -7.54 -3.92 -0.37
N ARG A 24 -7.02 -4.12 -1.60
CA ARG A 24 -5.57 -4.11 -1.86
C ARG A 24 -4.94 -2.77 -1.50
N LEU A 25 -5.56 -1.63 -1.85
CA LEU A 25 -5.08 -0.31 -1.42
C LEU A 25 -5.06 -0.17 0.10
N GLY A 26 -6.12 -0.60 0.78
CA GLY A 26 -6.16 -0.62 2.24
C GLY A 26 -5.04 -1.48 2.84
N ARG A 27 -4.74 -2.64 2.24
CA ARG A 27 -3.65 -3.51 2.68
C ARG A 27 -2.27 -2.90 2.51
N VAL A 28 -2.05 -2.05 1.50
CA VAL A 28 -0.80 -1.28 1.41
C VAL A 28 -0.66 -0.36 2.63
N ALA A 29 -1.72 0.37 3.02
CA ALA A 29 -1.71 1.18 4.24
C ALA A 29 -1.47 0.32 5.50
N ASN A 30 -2.11 -0.84 5.62
CA ASN A 30 -1.87 -1.79 6.73
C ASN A 30 -0.39 -2.20 6.84
N LYS A 31 0.30 -2.41 5.71
CA LYS A 31 1.73 -2.73 5.71
C LYS A 31 2.58 -1.56 6.19
N LEU A 32 2.23 -0.33 5.81
CA LEU A 32 2.94 0.87 6.23
C LEU A 32 2.85 1.13 7.73
N ILE A 33 1.73 0.80 8.35
CA ILE A 33 1.58 0.85 9.82
C ILE A 33 2.19 -0.37 10.52
N ASP A 34 2.92 -1.20 9.81
CA ASP A 34 3.63 -2.39 10.32
C ASP A 34 2.70 -3.34 11.10
N ARG A 35 1.50 -3.56 10.55
CA ARG A 35 0.42 -4.40 11.10
C ARG A 35 -0.13 -3.95 12.46
N ARG A 36 0.26 -2.77 12.96
CA ARG A 36 -0.35 -2.17 14.13
C ARG A 36 -1.78 -1.74 13.79
N GLU A 37 -2.64 -1.64 14.77
CA GLU A 37 -3.97 -1.07 14.54
C GLU A 37 -3.89 0.47 14.57
N PRO A 38 -4.46 1.16 13.57
CA PRO A 38 -4.55 2.60 13.63
C PRO A 38 -5.54 3.03 14.71
N GLU A 39 -5.30 4.16 15.34
CA GLU A 39 -6.28 4.83 16.18
C GLU A 39 -7.35 5.53 15.33
N ARG A 40 -6.92 6.13 14.23
CA ARG A 40 -7.78 6.90 13.33
C ARG A 40 -7.34 6.78 11.88
N VAL A 41 -8.32 6.73 10.98
CA VAL A 41 -8.11 6.69 9.53
C VAL A 41 -8.99 7.74 8.85
N GLU A 42 -8.41 8.51 7.94
CA GLU A 42 -9.11 9.46 7.07
C GLU A 42 -8.93 9.03 5.62
N ILE A 43 -10.02 8.82 4.90
CA ILE A 43 -10.01 8.31 3.54
C ILE A 43 -10.68 9.33 2.63
N THR A 44 -9.89 10.02 1.81
CA THR A 44 -10.41 10.93 0.78
C THR A 44 -10.57 10.16 -0.52
N LEU A 45 -11.80 10.12 -1.02
CA LEU A 45 -12.19 9.43 -2.25
C LEU A 45 -12.34 10.44 -3.39
N SER A 46 -11.89 10.08 -4.60
CA SER A 46 -12.00 10.91 -5.79
C SER A 46 -12.75 10.18 -6.92
N GLY A 47 -13.34 10.93 -7.82
CA GLY A 47 -14.00 10.43 -9.02
C GLY A 47 -15.12 9.42 -8.73
N SER A 48 -15.10 8.27 -9.40
CA SER A 48 -16.11 7.21 -9.24
C SER A 48 -16.16 6.66 -7.82
N PHE A 49 -15.02 6.52 -7.15
CA PHE A 49 -14.98 6.14 -5.74
C PHE A 49 -15.80 7.10 -4.88
N ALA A 50 -15.63 8.41 -5.06
CA ALA A 50 -16.37 9.43 -4.30
C ALA A 50 -17.89 9.40 -4.56
N GLN A 51 -18.29 9.02 -5.77
CA GLN A 51 -19.71 9.01 -6.17
C GLN A 51 -20.45 7.77 -5.67
N THR A 52 -19.79 6.61 -5.70
CA THR A 52 -20.47 5.30 -5.56
C THR A 52 -20.06 4.49 -4.33
N TYR A 53 -19.13 4.98 -3.48
CA TYR A 53 -18.48 4.20 -2.43
C TYR A 53 -19.43 3.45 -1.48
N LYS A 54 -20.56 4.09 -1.08
CA LYS A 54 -21.56 3.45 -0.20
C LYS A 54 -22.29 2.31 -0.91
N GLY A 55 -22.72 2.54 -2.16
CA GLY A 55 -23.48 1.56 -2.93
C GLY A 55 -22.66 0.34 -3.34
N HIS A 56 -21.40 0.53 -3.65
CA HIS A 56 -20.48 -0.54 -4.04
C HIS A 56 -19.66 -1.12 -2.86
N GLY A 57 -19.81 -0.57 -1.64
CA GLY A 57 -19.09 -1.04 -0.46
C GLY A 57 -17.60 -0.72 -0.47
N THR A 58 -17.17 0.31 -1.22
CA THR A 58 -15.76 0.72 -1.30
C THR A 58 -15.22 1.19 0.07
N ASP A 59 -16.07 1.83 0.87
CA ASP A 59 -15.80 2.21 2.26
C ASP A 59 -15.41 1.00 3.10
N ARG A 60 -16.23 -0.04 3.08
CA ARG A 60 -16.00 -1.29 3.80
C ARG A 60 -14.75 -2.00 3.29
N ALA A 61 -14.57 -2.02 1.96
CA ALA A 61 -13.43 -2.68 1.33
C ALA A 61 -12.08 -2.02 1.69
N LEU A 62 -12.00 -0.68 1.62
CA LEU A 62 -10.81 0.07 2.02
C LEU A 62 -10.48 -0.17 3.51
N LEU A 63 -11.49 -0.04 4.38
CA LEU A 63 -11.30 -0.19 5.81
C LEU A 63 -10.94 -1.64 6.19
N ALA A 64 -11.57 -2.63 5.55
CA ALA A 64 -11.21 -4.04 5.70
C ALA A 64 -9.74 -4.29 5.36
N GLY A 65 -9.26 -3.74 4.23
CA GLY A 65 -7.86 -3.83 3.83
C GLY A 65 -6.91 -3.18 4.84
N ILE A 66 -7.27 -2.01 5.39
CA ILE A 66 -6.49 -1.33 6.44
C ILE A 66 -6.41 -2.18 7.71
N MET A 67 -7.45 -2.91 8.04
CA MET A 67 -7.46 -3.88 9.15
C MET A 67 -6.77 -5.22 8.82
N GLY A 68 -6.24 -5.38 7.60
CA GLY A 68 -5.47 -6.56 7.20
C GLY A 68 -6.29 -7.69 6.54
N PHE A 69 -7.57 -7.51 6.33
CA PHE A 69 -8.42 -8.51 5.67
C PHE A 69 -8.11 -8.63 4.17
N HIS A 70 -8.41 -9.79 3.59
CA HIS A 70 -8.25 -10.07 2.17
C HIS A 70 -9.54 -9.80 1.39
N SER A 71 -9.46 -9.70 0.05
CA SER A 71 -10.62 -9.45 -0.81
C SER A 71 -11.73 -10.51 -0.72
N TYR A 72 -11.38 -11.72 -0.32
CA TYR A 72 -12.30 -12.85 -0.12
C TYR A 72 -12.78 -13.02 1.33
N SER A 73 -12.34 -12.16 2.24
CA SER A 73 -12.70 -12.23 3.67
C SER A 73 -14.16 -11.82 3.87
N PRO A 74 -15.03 -12.65 4.49
CA PRO A 74 -16.43 -12.29 4.74
C PRO A 74 -16.59 -11.05 5.63
N GLU A 75 -15.62 -10.75 6.46
CA GLU A 75 -15.55 -9.59 7.36
C GLU A 75 -15.65 -8.24 6.61
N ILE A 76 -15.43 -8.21 5.29
CA ILE A 76 -15.61 -6.99 4.48
C ILE A 76 -17.02 -6.43 4.67
N ARG A 77 -18.03 -7.29 4.81
CA ARG A 77 -19.45 -6.87 4.96
C ARG A 77 -19.65 -6.02 6.22
N ASP A 78 -18.95 -6.38 7.28
CA ASP A 78 -19.11 -5.82 8.61
C ASP A 78 -17.90 -4.95 9.03
N ALA A 79 -17.04 -4.57 8.05
CA ALA A 79 -15.78 -3.88 8.31
C ALA A 79 -15.95 -2.56 9.09
N LEU A 80 -17.05 -1.83 8.87
CA LEU A 80 -17.34 -0.60 9.60
C LEU A 80 -17.66 -0.86 11.08
N GLU A 81 -18.37 -1.95 11.36
CA GLU A 81 -18.73 -2.40 12.71
C GLU A 81 -17.47 -2.91 13.44
N ILE A 82 -16.73 -3.79 12.80
CA ILE A 82 -15.46 -4.33 13.32
C ILE A 82 -14.48 -3.21 13.67
N ALA A 83 -14.38 -2.18 12.82
CA ALA A 83 -13.53 -1.01 13.12
C ALA A 83 -13.98 -0.28 14.39
N ARG A 84 -15.30 -0.09 14.60
CA ARG A 84 -15.83 0.52 15.81
C ARG A 84 -15.55 -0.32 17.06
N GLU A 85 -15.75 -1.64 16.97
CA GLU A 85 -15.47 -2.59 18.06
C GLU A 85 -13.99 -2.59 18.46
N ARG A 86 -13.08 -2.42 17.48
CA ARG A 86 -11.64 -2.28 17.72
C ARG A 86 -11.23 -0.88 18.19
N GLY A 87 -12.16 0.07 18.26
CA GLY A 87 -11.88 1.45 18.66
C GLY A 87 -11.13 2.26 17.60
N ILE A 88 -11.26 1.88 16.31
CA ILE A 88 -10.65 2.59 15.19
C ILE A 88 -11.61 3.68 14.73
N GLY A 89 -11.22 4.96 14.90
CA GLY A 89 -11.93 6.09 14.31
C GLY A 89 -11.75 6.12 12.80
N TYR A 90 -12.81 6.37 12.04
CA TYR A 90 -12.69 6.50 10.59
C TYR A 90 -13.58 7.61 10.02
N ALA A 91 -13.11 8.25 8.95
CA ALA A 91 -13.84 9.25 8.19
C ALA A 91 -13.65 9.05 6.69
N PHE A 92 -14.76 9.16 5.94
CA PHE A 92 -14.75 9.16 4.48
C PHE A 92 -15.06 10.55 3.97
N LEU A 93 -14.15 11.12 3.20
CA LEU A 93 -14.23 12.45 2.61
C LEU A 93 -14.36 12.33 1.09
N LYS A 94 -15.11 13.23 0.48
CA LYS A 94 -15.13 13.37 -0.98
C LYS A 94 -14.18 14.51 -1.35
N GLY A 95 -13.28 14.24 -2.29
CA GLY A 95 -12.31 15.22 -2.76
C GLY A 95 -12.10 15.12 -4.26
N ASP A 96 -11.56 16.18 -4.84
CA ASP A 96 -11.07 16.19 -6.22
C ASP A 96 -9.55 16.15 -6.21
N ILE A 97 -8.99 15.02 -6.65
CA ILE A 97 -7.54 14.85 -6.78
C ILE A 97 -7.20 15.03 -8.25
N LYS A 98 -6.71 16.22 -8.60
CA LYS A 98 -6.43 16.61 -10.00
C LYS A 98 -5.52 15.60 -10.70
N GLY A 99 -5.94 15.18 -11.90
CA GLY A 99 -5.19 14.24 -12.73
C GLY A 99 -5.17 12.79 -12.24
N ALA A 100 -5.90 12.49 -11.16
CA ALA A 100 -5.97 11.13 -10.63
C ALA A 100 -6.96 10.25 -11.42
N HIS A 101 -6.73 8.94 -11.36
CA HIS A 101 -7.67 7.95 -11.89
C HIS A 101 -9.02 8.05 -11.16
N PRO A 102 -10.18 7.79 -11.82
CA PRO A 102 -11.50 7.90 -11.20
C PRO A 102 -11.70 7.06 -9.91
N ASN A 103 -10.98 5.97 -9.76
CA ASN A 103 -11.05 5.11 -8.58
C ASN A 103 -9.87 5.35 -7.63
N THR A 104 -9.57 6.61 -7.31
CA THR A 104 -8.45 6.97 -6.44
C THR A 104 -8.91 7.19 -5.00
N ALA A 105 -8.08 6.73 -4.07
CA ALA A 105 -8.20 6.99 -2.65
C ALA A 105 -6.88 7.52 -2.08
N LEU A 106 -6.97 8.57 -1.24
CA LEU A 106 -5.90 9.00 -0.34
C LEU A 106 -6.27 8.50 1.06
N ILE A 107 -5.49 7.57 1.57
CA ILE A 107 -5.64 6.99 2.90
C ILE A 107 -4.61 7.63 3.81
N ARG A 108 -5.05 8.30 4.88
CA ARG A 108 -4.20 8.81 5.96
C ARG A 108 -4.50 8.00 7.22
N PHE A 109 -3.49 7.60 7.93
CA PHE A 109 -3.63 6.83 9.17
C PHE A 109 -2.79 7.45 10.29
N PHE A 110 -3.28 7.29 11.50
CA PHE A 110 -2.69 7.79 12.74
C PHE A 110 -2.74 6.67 13.76
N THR A 111 -1.62 6.37 14.39
CA THR A 111 -1.49 5.29 15.36
C THR A 111 -1.43 5.85 16.78
N ARG A 112 -1.74 5.03 17.77
CA ARG A 112 -1.77 5.45 19.20
C ARG A 112 -0.41 5.89 19.73
N ASP A 113 0.67 5.41 19.16
CA ASP A 113 2.05 5.79 19.49
C ASP A 113 2.52 7.07 18.77
N GLY A 114 1.59 7.77 18.09
CA GLY A 114 1.84 9.04 17.42
C GLY A 114 2.48 8.93 16.03
N ALA A 115 2.64 7.72 15.48
CA ALA A 115 3.07 7.58 14.10
C ALA A 115 1.91 7.91 13.15
N GLU A 116 2.25 8.53 12.02
CA GLU A 116 1.30 8.84 10.97
C GLU A 116 1.85 8.46 9.60
N GLY A 117 0.97 8.28 8.64
CA GLY A 117 1.38 8.02 7.27
C GLY A 117 0.22 8.16 6.28
N SER A 118 0.57 8.09 5.00
CA SER A 118 -0.41 8.19 3.95
C SER A 118 -0.06 7.33 2.72
N VAL A 119 -1.11 6.89 2.04
CA VAL A 119 -1.06 6.19 0.75
C VAL A 119 -2.01 6.87 -0.22
N LEU A 120 -1.50 7.29 -1.37
CA LEU A 120 -2.31 7.69 -2.51
C LEU A 120 -2.20 6.61 -3.58
N GLY A 121 -3.32 6.04 -3.96
CA GLY A 121 -3.34 5.03 -5.01
C GLY A 121 -4.71 4.89 -5.65
N ALA A 122 -4.75 4.17 -6.75
CA ALA A 122 -5.95 3.93 -7.53
C ALA A 122 -6.18 2.43 -7.78
N SER A 123 -7.45 2.04 -7.88
CA SER A 123 -7.83 0.75 -8.44
C SER A 123 -8.00 0.90 -9.94
N VAL A 124 -7.15 0.21 -10.72
CA VAL A 124 -7.05 0.38 -12.17
C VAL A 124 -7.80 -0.69 -12.98
N GLY A 125 -8.63 -1.49 -12.32
CA GLY A 125 -9.45 -2.52 -12.95
C GLY A 125 -8.99 -3.95 -12.64
N GLY A 126 -9.89 -4.92 -12.75
CA GLY A 126 -9.58 -6.33 -12.48
C GLY A 126 -9.12 -6.66 -11.05
N GLY A 127 -9.27 -5.71 -10.12
CA GLY A 127 -8.68 -5.81 -8.78
C GLY A 127 -7.24 -5.32 -8.68
N ASN A 128 -6.65 -4.86 -9.79
CA ASN A 128 -5.30 -4.30 -9.82
C ASN A 128 -5.28 -2.89 -9.23
N ILE A 129 -4.13 -2.52 -8.69
CA ILE A 129 -3.91 -1.20 -8.11
C ILE A 129 -2.68 -0.53 -8.71
N LEU A 130 -2.63 0.78 -8.56
CA LEU A 130 -1.44 1.58 -8.81
C LEU A 130 -1.24 2.50 -7.61
N VAL A 131 -0.14 2.34 -6.89
CA VAL A 131 0.25 3.24 -5.80
C VAL A 131 1.15 4.31 -6.35
N ASN A 132 0.74 5.57 -6.14
CA ASN A 132 1.40 6.75 -6.70
C ASN A 132 2.18 7.56 -5.69
N ARG A 133 1.75 7.56 -4.40
CA ARG A 133 2.46 8.26 -3.32
C ARG A 133 2.37 7.52 -2.01
N ILE A 134 3.46 7.62 -1.24
CA ILE A 134 3.56 7.22 0.15
C ILE A 134 4.17 8.38 0.93
N ASN A 135 3.49 8.83 1.98
CA ASN A 135 3.92 9.94 2.83
C ASN A 135 4.28 11.22 2.02
N GLY A 136 3.49 11.49 0.97
CA GLY A 136 3.71 12.63 0.09
C GLY A 136 4.79 12.44 -0.99
N MET A 137 5.65 11.44 -0.88
CA MET A 137 6.69 11.14 -1.86
C MET A 137 6.14 10.26 -2.99
N ASP A 138 6.54 10.56 -4.22
CA ASP A 138 6.12 9.80 -5.39
C ASP A 138 6.71 8.38 -5.35
N VAL A 139 5.89 7.40 -5.67
CA VAL A 139 6.25 5.98 -5.83
C VAL A 139 5.51 5.43 -7.04
N HIS A 140 5.94 4.28 -7.53
CA HIS A 140 5.26 3.61 -8.62
C HIS A 140 5.35 2.09 -8.47
N PHE A 141 4.26 1.44 -8.05
CA PHE A 141 4.16 -0.02 -8.04
C PHE A 141 2.69 -0.47 -8.06
N THR A 142 2.45 -1.69 -8.53
CA THR A 142 1.10 -2.21 -8.80
C THR A 142 0.61 -3.21 -7.76
N GLY A 143 1.51 -3.78 -6.96
CA GLY A 143 1.18 -4.89 -6.06
C GLY A 143 1.09 -6.24 -6.76
N ASP A 144 1.41 -6.34 -8.05
CA ASP A 144 1.48 -7.59 -8.81
C ASP A 144 2.81 -8.33 -8.61
N SER A 145 3.79 -7.63 -8.03
CA SER A 145 5.09 -8.15 -7.63
C SER A 145 5.31 -7.95 -6.13
N ASN A 146 6.22 -8.74 -5.54
CA ASN A 146 6.70 -8.46 -4.20
C ASN A 146 7.50 -7.16 -4.24
N THR A 147 7.13 -6.18 -3.42
CA THR A 147 7.73 -4.85 -3.42
C THR A 147 8.38 -4.55 -2.08
N ILE A 148 9.68 -4.33 -2.09
CA ILE A 148 10.41 -3.80 -0.92
C ILE A 148 10.34 -2.27 -1.00
N ILE A 149 9.82 -1.65 0.05
CA ILE A 149 9.76 -0.19 0.17
C ILE A 149 10.75 0.20 1.25
N VAL A 150 11.74 1.05 0.90
CA VAL A 150 12.77 1.52 1.82
C VAL A 150 12.66 3.03 1.97
N MET A 151 12.39 3.48 3.18
CA MET A 151 12.39 4.89 3.56
C MET A 151 13.77 5.21 4.16
N HIS A 152 14.39 6.28 3.69
CA HIS A 152 15.75 6.62 4.12
C HIS A 152 16.02 8.11 3.99
N HIS A 153 17.11 8.59 4.58
CA HIS A 153 17.63 9.92 4.28
C HIS A 153 18.45 9.87 2.97
N ASP A 154 18.31 10.92 2.15
CA ASP A 154 19.05 11.07 0.88
C ASP A 154 20.54 11.29 1.16
N LYS A 155 21.28 10.20 1.31
CA LYS A 155 22.72 10.18 1.57
C LYS A 155 23.45 9.31 0.54
N PRO A 156 24.68 9.73 0.12
CA PRO A 156 25.53 8.88 -0.73
C PRO A 156 25.75 7.51 -0.09
N GLY A 157 25.69 6.45 -0.91
CA GLY A 157 25.95 5.08 -0.49
C GLY A 157 24.74 4.27 -0.04
N VAL A 158 23.62 4.88 0.34
CA VAL A 158 22.44 4.13 0.83
C VAL A 158 21.89 3.16 -0.23
N ILE A 159 21.74 3.60 -1.48
CA ILE A 159 21.30 2.73 -2.58
C ILE A 159 22.26 1.55 -2.75
N ALA A 160 23.57 1.82 -2.76
CA ALA A 160 24.59 0.80 -2.90
C ALA A 160 24.54 -0.20 -1.73
N ALA A 161 24.37 0.27 -0.50
CA ALA A 161 24.27 -0.58 0.68
C ALA A 161 23.04 -1.50 0.62
N VAL A 162 21.87 -0.96 0.26
CA VAL A 162 20.63 -1.76 0.12
C VAL A 162 20.79 -2.83 -0.97
N THR A 163 21.25 -2.45 -2.16
CA THR A 163 21.43 -3.40 -3.27
C THR A 163 22.57 -4.39 -2.99
N HIS A 164 23.60 -4.01 -2.24
CA HIS A 164 24.66 -4.91 -1.80
C HIS A 164 24.12 -6.02 -0.89
N VAL A 165 23.33 -5.68 0.13
CA VAL A 165 22.72 -6.66 1.03
C VAL A 165 21.82 -7.61 0.23
N MET A 166 21.05 -7.09 -0.73
CA MET A 166 20.19 -7.90 -1.60
C MET A 166 20.99 -8.89 -2.44
N HIS A 167 22.08 -8.42 -3.08
CA HIS A 167 22.88 -9.26 -3.97
C HIS A 167 23.75 -10.28 -3.21
N TRP A 168 24.45 -9.83 -2.15
CA TRP A 168 25.47 -10.64 -1.50
C TRP A 168 24.92 -11.79 -0.66
N GLU A 169 23.76 -11.57 -0.06
CA GLU A 169 23.14 -12.58 0.80
C GLU A 169 21.98 -13.33 0.15
N TYR A 170 21.41 -12.76 -0.92
CA TYR A 170 20.22 -13.29 -1.61
C TYR A 170 20.40 -13.19 -3.12
N ALA A 171 21.46 -13.80 -3.65
CA ALA A 171 21.88 -13.68 -5.06
C ALA A 171 20.81 -14.08 -6.09
N ASP A 172 19.86 -14.94 -5.71
CA ASP A 172 18.75 -15.38 -6.56
C ASP A 172 17.57 -14.38 -6.58
N LEU A 173 17.66 -13.28 -5.81
CA LEU A 173 16.62 -12.28 -5.76
C LEU A 173 16.84 -11.24 -6.87
N ASN A 174 16.18 -11.43 -8.01
CA ASN A 174 16.27 -10.51 -9.12
C ASN A 174 15.34 -9.31 -8.96
N ILE A 175 15.84 -8.11 -9.30
CA ILE A 175 15.08 -6.86 -9.29
C ILE A 175 14.44 -6.67 -10.66
N SER A 176 13.10 -6.61 -10.72
CA SER A 176 12.33 -6.36 -11.94
C SER A 176 12.04 -4.88 -12.18
N SER A 177 11.93 -4.09 -11.11
CA SER A 177 11.69 -2.64 -11.18
C SER A 177 12.33 -1.94 -9.99
N PHE A 178 12.87 -0.75 -10.24
CA PHE A 178 13.45 0.09 -9.20
C PHE A 178 13.02 1.55 -9.43
N TYR A 179 12.41 2.15 -8.42
CA TYR A 179 12.02 3.55 -8.46
C TYR A 179 12.52 4.26 -7.20
N LEU A 180 13.13 5.42 -7.36
CA LEU A 180 13.63 6.26 -6.28
C LEU A 180 13.04 7.66 -6.39
N SER A 181 12.54 8.18 -5.30
CA SER A 181 12.10 9.55 -5.16
C SER A 181 12.66 10.17 -3.88
N ARG A 182 12.87 11.47 -3.89
CA ARG A 182 13.28 12.25 -2.73
C ARG A 182 12.45 13.53 -2.61
N GLU A 183 12.17 13.92 -1.41
CA GLU A 183 11.49 15.17 -1.11
C GLU A 183 12.37 16.38 -1.44
N SER A 184 13.63 16.32 -1.01
CA SER A 184 14.66 17.34 -1.25
C SER A 184 16.05 16.74 -1.12
N ARG A 185 17.06 17.45 -1.61
CA ARG A 185 18.46 17.01 -1.47
C ARG A 185 18.85 16.91 0.02
N GLY A 186 19.29 15.74 0.43
CA GLY A 186 19.67 15.42 1.81
C GLY A 186 18.49 15.23 2.78
N GLY A 187 17.25 15.36 2.32
CA GLY A 187 16.02 15.13 3.09
C GLY A 187 15.56 13.68 3.07
N ASN A 188 14.24 13.48 3.23
CA ASN A 188 13.64 12.16 3.16
C ASN A 188 13.63 11.64 1.71
N SER A 189 13.82 10.35 1.58
CA SER A 189 13.79 9.63 0.30
C SER A 189 13.09 8.31 0.46
N ILE A 190 12.51 7.80 -0.62
CA ILE A 190 11.84 6.53 -0.68
C ILE A 190 12.29 5.78 -1.94
N MET A 191 12.61 4.51 -1.80
CA MET A 191 12.80 3.63 -2.94
C MET A 191 11.80 2.47 -2.88
N THR A 192 11.26 2.10 -4.03
CA THR A 192 10.45 0.91 -4.23
C THR A 192 11.20 -0.03 -5.15
N ILE A 193 11.36 -1.28 -4.71
CA ILE A 193 12.14 -2.32 -5.39
C ILE A 193 11.20 -3.50 -5.60
N GLU A 194 10.76 -3.71 -6.83
CA GLU A 194 9.97 -4.90 -7.19
C GLU A 194 10.90 -6.06 -7.50
N VAL A 195 10.58 -7.23 -6.99
CA VAL A 195 11.40 -8.44 -7.11
C VAL A 195 10.59 -9.62 -7.60
N ASP A 196 11.24 -10.52 -8.37
CA ASP A 196 10.60 -11.65 -9.04
C ASP A 196 10.16 -12.74 -8.04
N SER A 197 10.88 -12.92 -6.95
CA SER A 197 10.59 -13.93 -5.93
C SER A 197 10.25 -13.29 -4.58
N LEU A 198 9.68 -14.07 -3.66
CA LEU A 198 9.36 -13.60 -2.32
C LEU A 198 10.63 -13.46 -1.49
N PRO A 199 11.04 -12.24 -1.09
CA PRO A 199 12.19 -12.06 -0.22
C PRO A 199 11.89 -12.57 1.20
N PRO A 200 12.89 -13.13 1.89
CA PRO A 200 12.73 -13.52 3.29
C PRO A 200 12.60 -12.29 4.21
N GLU A 201 11.95 -12.46 5.34
CA GLU A 201 11.76 -11.38 6.32
C GLU A 201 13.11 -10.89 6.91
N GLU A 202 14.10 -11.78 6.99
CA GLU A 202 15.46 -11.46 7.43
C GLU A 202 16.12 -10.40 6.55
N LEU A 203 15.86 -10.40 5.24
CA LEU A 203 16.35 -9.35 4.32
C LEU A 203 15.80 -7.98 4.74
N ILE A 204 14.51 -7.92 5.05
CA ILE A 204 13.89 -6.66 5.46
C ILE A 204 14.48 -6.15 6.77
N ALA A 205 14.72 -7.06 7.73
CA ALA A 205 15.38 -6.72 8.99
C ALA A 205 16.79 -6.15 8.76
N LYS A 206 17.61 -6.78 7.91
CA LYS A 206 18.94 -6.31 7.57
C LYS A 206 18.94 -4.96 6.85
N ILE A 207 17.98 -4.73 5.94
CA ILE A 207 17.85 -3.42 5.28
C ILE A 207 17.53 -2.32 6.32
N ARG A 208 16.73 -2.62 7.36
CA ARG A 208 16.44 -1.67 8.44
C ARG A 208 17.66 -1.27 9.27
N GLU A 209 18.67 -2.14 9.34
CA GLU A 209 19.92 -1.88 10.06
C GLU A 209 20.92 -1.03 9.29
N ILE A 210 20.69 -0.79 8.00
CA ILE A 210 21.56 0.04 7.17
C ILE A 210 21.51 1.49 7.66
N GLU A 211 22.68 2.10 7.85
CA GLU A 211 22.78 3.51 8.25
C GLU A 211 21.96 4.42 7.32
N HIS A 212 21.25 5.37 7.89
CA HIS A 212 20.33 6.29 7.21
C HIS A 212 19.02 5.68 6.69
N VAL A 213 18.81 4.37 6.75
CA VAL A 213 17.48 3.77 6.55
C VAL A 213 16.63 4.05 7.79
N THR A 214 15.45 4.61 7.57
CA THR A 214 14.49 4.93 8.64
C THR A 214 13.42 3.85 8.80
N ASN A 215 13.08 3.16 7.71
CA ASN A 215 12.19 1.99 7.73
C ASN A 215 12.33 1.19 6.43
N ALA A 216 12.03 -0.10 6.51
CA ALA A 216 11.87 -0.96 5.34
C ALA A 216 10.68 -1.90 5.57
N ILE A 217 9.84 -2.07 4.54
CA ILE A 217 8.65 -2.92 4.59
C ILE A 217 8.56 -3.77 3.33
N LEU A 218 7.93 -4.94 3.47
CA LEU A 218 7.61 -5.82 2.37
C LEU A 218 6.10 -5.79 2.09
N VAL A 219 5.73 -5.28 0.94
CA VAL A 219 4.40 -5.48 0.37
C VAL A 219 4.48 -6.75 -0.47
N ARG A 220 3.96 -7.86 0.06
CA ARG A 220 3.86 -9.10 -0.69
C ARG A 220 2.88 -8.93 -1.85
N LYS A 221 3.11 -9.63 -2.93
CA LYS A 221 2.17 -9.73 -4.04
C LYS A 221 0.75 -9.93 -3.50
N LEU A 222 -0.16 -9.08 -3.92
CA LEU A 222 -1.50 -8.94 -3.35
C LEU A 222 -2.53 -9.82 -4.08
#